data_aade3ecb57f5e350a682361865fc4581
#
_entry.id   aade3ecb57f5e350a682361865fc4581
#
_cell.length_a   1.000
_cell.length_b   1.000
_cell.length_c   1.000
_cell.angle_alpha   90.00
_cell.angle_beta   90.00
_cell.angle_gamma   90.00
#
_symmetry.space_group_name_H-M   'P 1'
#
loop_
_entity.id
_entity.type
_entity.pdbx_description
1 polymer ?
#
loop_
_entity_poly.entity_id
_entity_poly.type
_entity_poly.pdbx_seq_one_letter_code
_entity_poly.pdbx_strand_id
1 'polypeptide(L)'
;MRETLQRRNRRKGCLGLSDQSLILHYDIDAVDFSAAGEASSGVKRTLNKIGVNPAVVKRVAIAMYEAEINAIIHAGGGEADIEITPEKVIVKISDHGPGIPDIAQAMTAGWSTAPENVRELGFGAGMGLPNMQRYTDDMRIESKVGEGTVVT
;
A
#
# COMPACT_ATOMS: atom_id res chain seq x y z
N MET A 1 3.73 1.75 -16.26
CA MET A 1 3.33 0.81 -15.19
C MET A 1 2.73 -0.43 -15.80
N ARG A 2 3.27 -1.60 -15.52
CA ARG A 2 2.73 -2.88 -16.02
C ARG A 2 1.90 -3.51 -14.91
N GLU A 3 0.61 -3.67 -15.17
CA GLU A 3 -0.29 -4.45 -14.31
C GLU A 3 -0.14 -5.93 -14.70
N THR A 4 0.36 -6.74 -13.78
CA THR A 4 0.47 -8.19 -14.00
C THR A 4 -0.60 -8.90 -13.19
N LEU A 5 -1.58 -9.45 -13.88
CA LEU A 5 -2.64 -10.29 -13.32
C LEU A 5 -2.15 -11.74 -13.28
N GLN A 6 -1.78 -12.24 -12.10
CA GLN A 6 -1.52 -13.67 -11.91
C GLN A 6 -2.71 -14.34 -11.23
N ARG A 7 -3.39 -15.22 -11.99
CA ARG A 7 -4.37 -16.15 -11.43
C ARG A 7 -3.66 -17.43 -10.98
N ARG A 8 -3.51 -17.62 -9.67
CA ARG A 8 -3.09 -18.92 -9.13
C ARG A 8 -4.27 -19.87 -9.15
N ASN A 9 -4.29 -20.75 -10.15
CA ASN A 9 -5.22 -21.88 -10.25
C ASN A 9 -4.57 -23.10 -9.59
N ARG A 10 -4.85 -23.38 -8.32
CA ARG A 10 -4.48 -24.67 -7.71
C ARG A 10 -5.59 -25.68 -7.98
N ARG A 11 -5.26 -26.70 -8.75
CA ARG A 11 -6.15 -27.83 -9.05
C ARG A 11 -6.23 -28.79 -7.87
N LYS A 12 -7.50 -29.11 -7.52
CA LYS A 12 -8.07 -30.35 -6.96
C LYS A 12 -7.88 -30.66 -5.46
N GLY A 13 -9.03 -30.67 -4.78
CA GLY A 13 -9.35 -31.54 -3.67
C GLY A 13 -10.31 -30.94 -2.70
N CYS A 14 -11.60 -31.32 -2.76
CA CYS A 14 -12.70 -31.07 -1.82
C CYS A 14 -13.22 -29.64 -1.66
N LEU A 15 -14.47 -29.50 -2.03
CA LEU A 15 -15.47 -28.50 -1.71
C LEU A 15 -15.15 -27.64 -0.47
N GLY A 16 -14.56 -26.48 -0.71
CA GLY A 16 -14.44 -25.38 0.21
C GLY A 16 -14.29 -24.11 -0.61
N LEU A 17 -15.17 -23.14 -0.39
CA LEU A 17 -15.21 -21.82 -1.04
C LEU A 17 -13.96 -20.92 -0.78
N SER A 18 -12.85 -21.50 -0.32
CA SER A 18 -11.70 -20.77 0.23
C SER A 18 -10.50 -20.60 -0.70
N ASP A 19 -10.59 -20.97 -1.98
CA ASP A 19 -9.40 -21.01 -2.86
C ASP A 19 -9.45 -20.01 -4.04
N GLN A 20 -10.24 -18.93 -3.94
CA GLN A 20 -10.30 -17.87 -4.94
C GLN A 20 -9.65 -16.60 -4.40
N SER A 21 -8.32 -16.49 -4.55
CA SER A 21 -7.63 -15.22 -4.35
C SER A 21 -7.30 -14.58 -5.70
N LEU A 22 -7.50 -13.28 -5.78
CA LEU A 22 -7.02 -12.44 -6.87
C LEU A 22 -5.75 -11.74 -6.39
N ILE A 23 -4.66 -11.92 -7.13
CA ILE A 23 -3.38 -11.29 -6.83
C ILE A 23 -3.13 -10.18 -7.85
N LEU A 24 -2.82 -8.98 -7.35
CA LEU A 24 -2.39 -7.83 -8.15
C LEU A 24 -0.98 -7.43 -7.72
N HIS A 25 -0.19 -6.98 -8.69
CA HIS A 25 1.15 -6.45 -8.45
C HIS A 25 1.32 -5.14 -9.21
N TYR A 26 1.92 -4.14 -8.54
CA TYR A 26 2.24 -2.83 -9.12
C TYR A 26 3.66 -2.44 -8.74
N ASP A 27 4.41 -1.95 -9.72
CA ASP A 27 5.63 -1.20 -9.46
C ASP A 27 5.25 0.24 -9.10
N ILE A 28 5.84 0.76 -8.04
CA ILE A 28 5.69 2.15 -7.59
C ILE A 28 6.93 2.91 -8.04
N ASP A 29 6.78 3.76 -9.05
CA ASP A 29 7.87 4.56 -9.59
C ASP A 29 7.82 5.99 -9.05
N ALA A 30 8.97 6.51 -8.64
CA ALA A 30 9.10 7.86 -8.09
C ALA A 30 9.61 8.89 -9.10
N VAL A 31 9.73 8.54 -10.36
CA VAL A 31 10.25 9.46 -11.40
C VAL A 31 9.39 10.71 -11.53
N ASP A 32 8.10 10.58 -11.30
CA ASP A 32 7.15 11.70 -11.39
C ASP A 32 6.05 11.59 -10.31
N PHE A 33 5.94 12.61 -9.46
CA PHE A 33 4.83 12.73 -8.50
C PHE A 33 3.44 12.74 -9.15
N SER A 34 3.34 13.03 -10.46
CA SER A 34 2.07 12.95 -11.19
C SER A 34 1.54 11.52 -11.30
N ALA A 35 2.43 10.51 -11.21
CA ALA A 35 2.06 9.10 -11.19
C ALA A 35 1.69 8.59 -9.78
N ALA A 36 1.84 9.43 -8.75
CA ALA A 36 1.46 9.08 -7.40
C ALA A 36 -0.04 8.78 -7.31
N GLY A 37 -0.37 7.63 -6.72
CA GLY A 37 -1.75 7.17 -6.63
C GLY A 37 -2.21 6.25 -7.77
N GLU A 38 -1.37 5.92 -8.75
CA GLU A 38 -1.74 5.00 -9.84
C GLU A 38 -2.03 3.58 -9.33
N ALA A 39 -1.20 3.06 -8.43
CA ALA A 39 -1.39 1.74 -7.87
C ALA A 39 -2.67 1.67 -7.02
N SER A 40 -2.86 2.62 -6.10
CA SER A 40 -4.07 2.71 -5.27
C SER A 40 -5.35 2.91 -6.11
N SER A 41 -5.30 3.73 -7.16
CA SER A 41 -6.41 3.93 -8.09
C SER A 41 -6.71 2.66 -8.90
N GLY A 42 -5.68 1.92 -9.32
CA GLY A 42 -5.82 0.64 -10.02
C GLY A 42 -6.54 -0.39 -9.15
N VAL A 43 -6.10 -0.55 -7.91
CA VAL A 43 -6.74 -1.45 -6.93
C VAL A 43 -8.17 -1.03 -6.67
N LYS A 44 -8.44 0.27 -6.46
CA LYS A 44 -9.79 0.80 -6.29
C LYS A 44 -10.71 0.43 -7.44
N ARG A 45 -10.25 0.59 -8.69
CA ARG A 45 -11.04 0.20 -9.88
C ARG A 45 -11.34 -1.30 -9.89
N THR A 46 -10.36 -2.13 -9.58
CA THR A 46 -10.53 -3.58 -9.53
C THR A 46 -11.53 -3.99 -8.46
N LEU A 47 -11.41 -3.46 -7.24
CA LEU A 47 -12.34 -3.75 -6.14
C LEU A 47 -13.79 -3.35 -6.47
N ASN A 48 -13.97 -2.17 -7.08
CA ASN A 48 -15.29 -1.74 -7.56
C ASN A 48 -15.86 -2.67 -8.63
N LYS A 49 -15.01 -3.09 -9.58
CA LYS A 49 -15.42 -3.97 -10.70
C LYS A 49 -15.88 -5.34 -10.22
N ILE A 50 -15.27 -5.87 -9.17
CA ILE A 50 -15.64 -7.17 -8.58
C ILE A 50 -16.74 -7.06 -7.51
N GLY A 51 -17.26 -5.86 -7.24
CA GLY A 51 -18.39 -5.63 -6.38
C GLY A 51 -18.09 -5.62 -4.88
N VAL A 52 -16.88 -5.27 -4.49
CA VAL A 52 -16.52 -5.09 -3.07
C VAL A 52 -17.32 -3.92 -2.47
N ASN A 53 -17.71 -4.05 -1.21
CA ASN A 53 -18.45 -3.00 -0.49
C ASN A 53 -17.74 -1.64 -0.61
N PRO A 54 -18.44 -0.56 -1.03
CA PRO A 54 -17.85 0.76 -1.23
C PRO A 54 -17.12 1.33 -0.01
N ALA A 55 -17.58 1.02 1.20
CA ALA A 55 -16.90 1.45 2.43
C ALA A 55 -15.53 0.77 2.60
N VAL A 56 -15.42 -0.51 2.23
CA VAL A 56 -14.14 -1.24 2.21
C VAL A 56 -13.23 -0.70 1.12
N VAL A 57 -13.76 -0.48 -0.09
CA VAL A 57 -13.00 0.11 -1.21
C VAL A 57 -12.38 1.44 -0.83
N LYS A 58 -13.16 2.31 -0.16
CA LYS A 58 -12.68 3.62 0.31
C LYS A 58 -11.52 3.47 1.31
N ARG A 59 -11.66 2.59 2.27
CA ARG A 59 -10.62 2.33 3.29
C ARG A 59 -9.34 1.82 2.67
N VAL A 60 -9.43 0.82 1.80
CA VAL A 60 -8.27 0.27 1.07
C VAL A 60 -7.58 1.34 0.23
N ALA A 61 -8.35 2.13 -0.53
CA ALA A 61 -7.81 3.18 -1.38
C ALA A 61 -7.04 4.24 -0.58
N ILE A 62 -7.56 4.68 0.57
CA ILE A 62 -6.90 5.67 1.43
C ILE A 62 -5.62 5.10 2.03
N ALA A 63 -5.70 3.93 2.67
CA ALA A 63 -4.54 3.31 3.32
C ALA A 63 -3.42 3.02 2.31
N MET A 64 -3.78 2.48 1.15
CA MET A 64 -2.82 2.17 0.11
C MET A 64 -2.19 3.43 -0.51
N TYR A 65 -2.96 4.49 -0.71
CA TYR A 65 -2.45 5.76 -1.22
C TYR A 65 -1.39 6.36 -0.29
N GLU A 66 -1.65 6.37 1.02
CA GLU A 66 -0.69 6.85 2.02
C GLU A 66 0.62 6.04 1.99
N ALA A 67 0.52 4.72 1.88
CA ALA A 67 1.68 3.84 1.80
C ALA A 67 2.45 4.03 0.47
N GLU A 68 1.76 4.20 -0.64
CA GLU A 68 2.34 4.50 -1.96
C GLU A 68 3.12 5.82 -1.94
N ILE A 69 2.51 6.88 -1.40
CA ILE A 69 3.16 8.19 -1.24
C ILE A 69 4.40 8.09 -0.34
N ASN A 70 4.34 7.36 0.76
CA ASN A 70 5.50 7.17 1.63
C ASN A 70 6.66 6.47 0.91
N ALA A 71 6.38 5.43 0.13
CA ALA A 71 7.41 4.76 -0.66
C ALA A 71 8.05 5.71 -1.68
N ILE A 72 7.28 6.57 -2.32
CA ILE A 72 7.77 7.58 -3.26
C ILE A 72 8.65 8.62 -2.55
N ILE A 73 8.15 9.22 -1.47
CA ILE A 73 8.83 10.33 -0.78
C ILE A 73 10.12 9.87 -0.10
N HIS A 74 10.07 8.74 0.60
CA HIS A 74 11.15 8.33 1.49
C HIS A 74 12.09 7.29 0.89
N ALA A 75 11.67 6.57 -0.14
CA ALA A 75 12.43 5.46 -0.69
C ALA A 75 12.67 5.52 -2.20
N GLY A 76 12.13 6.52 -2.88
CA GLY A 76 12.25 6.62 -4.33
C GLY A 76 11.43 5.58 -5.10
N GLY A 77 10.39 5.04 -4.48
CA GLY A 77 9.50 4.03 -5.05
C GLY A 77 9.52 2.70 -4.30
N GLY A 78 8.96 1.68 -4.92
CA GLY A 78 8.85 0.35 -4.33
C GLY A 78 7.90 -0.54 -5.13
N GLU A 79 7.29 -1.49 -4.43
CA GLU A 79 6.37 -2.47 -5.01
C GLU A 79 5.13 -2.62 -4.14
N ALA A 80 3.99 -2.87 -4.77
CA ALA A 80 2.74 -3.17 -4.09
C ALA A 80 2.22 -4.53 -4.53
N ASP A 81 2.04 -5.44 -3.57
CA ASP A 81 1.39 -6.73 -3.74
C ASP A 81 0.04 -6.72 -3.04
N ILE A 82 -1.02 -7.07 -3.74
CA ILE A 82 -2.37 -7.09 -3.20
C ILE A 82 -2.97 -8.47 -3.36
N GLU A 83 -3.47 -9.04 -2.28
CA GLU A 83 -4.26 -10.26 -2.29
C GLU A 83 -5.70 -9.96 -1.88
N ILE A 84 -6.64 -10.33 -2.74
CA ILE A 84 -8.06 -10.13 -2.54
C ILE A 84 -8.73 -11.50 -2.42
N THR A 85 -9.35 -11.75 -1.29
CA THR A 85 -10.17 -12.94 -1.03
C THR A 85 -11.62 -12.51 -0.72
N PRO A 86 -12.58 -13.45 -0.64
CA PRO A 86 -13.93 -13.12 -0.21
C PRO A 86 -14.02 -12.49 1.18
N GLU A 87 -13.05 -12.78 2.07
CA GLU A 87 -13.07 -12.36 3.48
C GLU A 87 -12.25 -11.10 3.74
N LYS A 88 -11.20 -10.84 2.93
CA LYS A 88 -10.26 -9.76 3.23
C LYS A 88 -9.50 -9.28 1.99
N VAL A 89 -9.00 -8.06 2.11
CA VAL A 89 -7.99 -7.47 1.21
C VAL A 89 -6.71 -7.27 2.01
N ILE A 90 -5.62 -7.87 1.54
CA ILE A 90 -4.29 -7.67 2.10
C ILE A 90 -3.50 -6.82 1.11
N VAL A 91 -2.94 -5.72 1.61
CA VAL A 91 -2.05 -4.84 0.85
C VAL A 91 -0.68 -4.89 1.49
N LYS A 92 0.33 -5.22 0.70
CA LYS A 92 1.73 -5.21 1.12
C LYS A 92 2.49 -4.24 0.23
N ILE A 93 3.09 -3.22 0.83
CA ILE A 93 3.97 -2.28 0.13
C ILE A 93 5.37 -2.43 0.68
N SER A 94 6.32 -2.66 -0.23
CA SER A 94 7.72 -2.89 0.07
C SER A 94 8.57 -1.84 -0.62
N ASP A 95 9.53 -1.27 0.09
CA ASP A 95 10.52 -0.36 -0.45
C ASP A 95 11.94 -0.74 -0.03
N HIS A 96 12.92 -0.20 -0.72
CA HIS A 96 14.36 -0.35 -0.46
C HIS A 96 15.00 0.97 -0.03
N GLY A 97 14.26 1.80 0.67
CA GLY A 97 14.71 3.08 1.18
C GLY A 97 15.59 2.98 2.43
N PRO A 98 15.74 4.10 3.15
CA PRO A 98 16.64 4.16 4.32
C PRO A 98 16.13 3.39 5.54
N GLY A 99 14.89 2.92 5.53
CA GLY A 99 14.24 2.33 6.69
C GLY A 99 13.79 3.37 7.72
N ILE A 100 13.10 2.91 8.75
CA ILE A 100 12.55 3.72 9.83
C ILE A 100 13.29 3.37 11.13
N PRO A 101 14.11 4.29 11.67
CA PRO A 101 14.86 4.02 12.91
C PRO A 101 13.97 3.85 14.15
N ASP A 102 12.89 4.63 14.23
CA ASP A 102 11.94 4.62 15.33
C ASP A 102 10.50 4.61 14.79
N ILE A 103 9.91 3.42 14.74
CA ILE A 103 8.55 3.23 14.23
C ILE A 103 7.52 3.93 15.13
N ALA A 104 7.71 3.92 16.45
CA ALA A 104 6.80 4.58 17.38
C ALA A 104 6.76 6.10 17.15
N GLN A 105 7.92 6.72 16.90
CA GLN A 105 8.00 8.13 16.54
C GLN A 105 7.36 8.39 15.18
N ALA A 106 7.60 7.54 14.20
CA ALA A 106 7.01 7.65 12.86
C ALA A 106 5.48 7.52 12.87
N MET A 107 4.91 6.80 13.84
CA MET A 107 3.47 6.69 14.06
C MET A 107 2.85 7.91 14.74
N THR A 108 3.66 8.86 15.21
CA THR A 108 3.17 10.08 15.86
C THR A 108 2.60 11.03 14.82
N ALA A 109 1.33 11.44 14.99
CA ALA A 109 0.68 12.38 14.09
C ALA A 109 1.44 13.71 14.00
N GLY A 110 1.69 14.16 12.77
CA GLY A 110 2.41 15.41 12.48
C GLY A 110 3.92 15.28 12.45
N TRP A 111 4.51 14.13 12.84
CA TRP A 111 5.93 13.91 12.70
C TRP A 111 6.28 13.47 11.27
N SER A 112 7.27 14.10 10.65
CA SER A 112 7.68 13.78 9.28
C SER A 112 9.14 14.17 9.03
N THR A 113 9.84 13.33 8.26
CA THR A 113 11.17 13.60 7.70
C THR A 113 11.12 14.05 6.25
N ALA A 114 9.93 14.33 5.70
CA ALA A 114 9.77 14.76 4.33
C ALA A 114 10.51 16.07 4.05
N PRO A 115 11.24 16.20 2.93
CA PRO A 115 11.90 17.43 2.51
C PRO A 115 10.90 18.60 2.36
N GLU A 116 11.38 19.82 2.53
CA GLU A 116 10.53 21.03 2.48
C GLU A 116 9.83 21.18 1.12
N ASN A 117 10.53 20.94 0.03
CA ASN A 117 9.96 20.98 -1.32
C ASN A 117 8.79 20.00 -1.52
N VAL A 118 8.82 18.86 -0.84
CA VAL A 118 7.73 17.88 -0.85
C VAL A 118 6.53 18.36 -0.04
N ARG A 119 6.81 19.01 1.10
CA ARG A 119 5.76 19.62 1.95
C ARG A 119 5.06 20.78 1.26
N GLU A 120 5.79 21.60 0.50
CA GLU A 120 5.24 22.67 -0.32
C GLU A 120 4.26 22.15 -1.39
N LEU A 121 4.46 20.93 -1.88
CA LEU A 121 3.53 20.24 -2.78
C LEU A 121 2.31 19.65 -2.06
N GLY A 122 2.21 19.79 -0.75
CA GLY A 122 1.10 19.28 0.06
C GLY A 122 1.26 17.83 0.56
N PHE A 123 2.45 17.24 0.39
CA PHE A 123 2.76 15.88 0.85
C PHE A 123 3.60 15.91 2.13
N GLY A 124 3.68 14.77 2.82
CA GLY A 124 4.59 14.60 3.96
C GLY A 124 4.21 15.37 5.21
N ALA A 125 2.90 15.58 5.45
CA ALA A 125 2.39 16.28 6.64
C ALA A 125 2.49 15.45 7.95
N GLY A 126 3.07 14.24 7.91
CA GLY A 126 3.22 13.37 9.08
C GLY A 126 1.93 12.66 9.50
N MET A 127 0.98 12.50 8.59
CA MET A 127 -0.31 11.82 8.83
C MET A 127 -0.44 10.46 8.13
N GLY A 128 0.53 10.07 7.30
CA GLY A 128 0.45 8.87 6.48
C GLY A 128 0.28 7.58 7.28
N LEU A 129 1.23 7.25 8.15
CA LEU A 129 1.17 6.06 9.01
C LEU A 129 -0.04 6.06 9.97
N PRO A 130 -0.36 7.17 10.67
CA PRO A 130 -1.59 7.27 11.45
C PRO A 130 -2.86 7.03 10.62
N ASN A 131 -2.94 7.56 9.40
CA ASN A 131 -4.08 7.33 8.50
C ASN A 131 -4.17 5.86 8.08
N MET A 132 -3.04 5.24 7.70
CA MET A 132 -3.04 3.81 7.37
C MET A 132 -3.60 2.98 8.53
N GLN A 133 -3.16 3.22 9.75
CA GLN A 133 -3.66 2.53 10.94
C GLN A 133 -5.17 2.76 11.15
N ARG A 134 -5.64 3.99 10.96
CA ARG A 134 -7.06 4.33 11.14
C ARG A 134 -7.98 3.63 10.14
N TYR A 135 -7.52 3.42 8.91
CA TYR A 135 -8.33 2.87 7.82
C TYR A 135 -8.15 1.37 7.58
N THR A 136 -7.33 0.70 8.37
CA THR A 136 -7.12 -0.76 8.32
C THR A 136 -7.67 -1.43 9.59
N ASP A 137 -7.96 -2.71 9.51
CA ASP A 137 -8.34 -3.52 10.68
C ASP A 137 -7.11 -4.04 11.40
N ASP A 138 -6.04 -4.28 10.65
CA ASP A 138 -4.72 -4.67 11.15
C ASP A 138 -3.64 -4.01 10.30
N MET A 139 -2.52 -3.66 10.91
CA MET A 139 -1.38 -3.06 10.22
C MET A 139 -0.08 -3.52 10.87
N ARG A 140 0.84 -3.97 10.04
CA ARG A 140 2.18 -4.38 10.45
C ARG A 140 3.22 -3.60 9.67
N ILE A 141 4.23 -3.08 10.39
CA ILE A 141 5.39 -2.40 9.81
C ILE A 141 6.63 -3.20 10.19
N GLU A 142 7.38 -3.59 9.18
CA GLU A 142 8.70 -4.20 9.32
C GLU A 142 9.70 -3.29 8.62
N SER A 143 10.67 -2.77 9.37
CA SER A 143 11.66 -1.85 8.81
C SER A 143 13.04 -2.14 9.36
N LYS A 144 14.03 -2.03 8.49
CA LYS A 144 15.43 -2.16 8.84
C LYS A 144 16.22 -1.02 8.22
N VAL A 145 16.92 -0.28 9.06
CA VAL A 145 17.75 0.86 8.65
C VAL A 145 18.78 0.41 7.60
N GLY A 146 18.81 1.12 6.48
CA GLY A 146 19.67 0.83 5.35
C GLY A 146 19.18 -0.26 4.39
N GLU A 147 18.06 -0.92 4.69
CA GLU A 147 17.51 -1.99 3.83
C GLU A 147 16.12 -1.68 3.28
N GLY A 148 15.30 -0.95 4.02
CA GLY A 148 13.97 -0.56 3.58
C GLY A 148 12.86 -0.85 4.57
N THR A 149 11.61 -0.73 4.09
CA THR A 149 10.39 -0.89 4.88
C THR A 149 9.37 -1.74 4.15
N VAL A 150 8.66 -2.57 4.90
CA VAL A 150 7.49 -3.33 4.45
C VAL A 150 6.32 -2.97 5.34
N VAL A 151 5.24 -2.50 4.74
CA VAL A 151 3.96 -2.25 5.41
C VAL A 151 2.94 -3.24 4.86
N THR A 152 2.30 -3.98 5.77
CA THR A 152 1.24 -4.94 5.42
C THR A 152 -0.03 -4.60 6.16
#